data_a329edc01d1a08c4b92f07caf2278fcf
#
_entry.id   a329edc01d1a08c4b92f07caf2278fcf
#
_cell.length_a   1.000
_cell.length_b   1.000
_cell.length_c   1.000
_cell.angle_alpha   90.00
_cell.angle_beta   90.00
_cell.angle_gamma   90.00
#
_symmetry.space_group_name_H-M   'P 1'
#
loop_
_entity.id
_entity.type
_entity.pdbx_description
1 polymer ?
#
loop_
_entity_poly.entity_id
_entity_poly.type
_entity_poly.pdbx_seq_one_letter_code
_entity_poly.pdbx_strand_id
1 'polypeptide(L)' 'MDKTLSVPDLEAFYDALAEGIDQATPVKSELFLAKLALLLAREVADRQALERCIEVALQDL' A
#
# COMPACT_ATOMS: atom_id res chain seq x y z
N MET A 1 1.17 -8.62 -17.87
CA MET A 1 1.44 -9.34 -17.09
C MET A 1 0.75 -9.26 -15.97
N ASP A 2 0.36 -10.02 -15.51
CA ASP A 2 -0.34 -9.92 -14.53
C ASP A 2 0.27 -10.45 -13.43
N LYS A 3 1.05 -9.67 -12.76
CA LYS A 3 1.64 -10.06 -11.64
C LYS A 3 0.86 -9.59 -10.52
N THR A 4 0.06 -10.39 -9.95
CA THR A 4 -0.65 -10.06 -8.72
C THR A 4 -0.18 -11.02 -7.64
N LEU A 5 -0.28 -10.61 -6.41
CA LEU A 5 0.06 -11.47 -5.29
C LEU A 5 -0.96 -12.57 -5.14
N SER A 6 -0.52 -13.75 -4.71
CA SER A 6 -1.45 -14.79 -4.30
C SER A 6 -2.23 -14.32 -3.07
N VAL A 7 -3.34 -14.96 -2.79
CA VAL A 7 -4.14 -14.60 -1.62
C VAL A 7 -3.33 -14.77 -0.33
N PRO A 8 -2.59 -15.90 -0.12
CA PRO A 8 -1.78 -16.00 1.09
C PRO A 8 -0.72 -14.90 1.22
N ASP A 9 -0.10 -14.52 0.10
CA ASP A 9 0.91 -13.46 0.15
C ASP A 9 0.28 -12.11 0.44
N LEU A 10 -0.91 -11.85 -0.11
CA LEU A 10 -1.60 -10.61 0.16
C LEU A 10 -1.99 -10.51 1.64
N GLU A 11 -2.44 -11.62 2.22
CA GLU A 11 -2.79 -11.65 3.63
C GLU A 11 -1.56 -11.43 4.52
N ALA A 12 -0.43 -12.03 4.14
CA ALA A 12 0.81 -11.81 4.89
C ALA A 12 1.25 -10.36 4.83
N PHE A 13 1.10 -9.73 3.66
CA PHE A 13 1.43 -8.33 3.52
C PHE A 13 0.48 -7.47 4.37
N TYR A 14 -0.79 -7.82 4.39
CA TYR A 14 -1.77 -7.08 5.18
C TYR A 14 -1.38 -7.10 6.67
N ASP A 15 -0.99 -8.27 7.17
CA ASP A 15 -0.56 -8.38 8.56
C ASP A 15 0.67 -7.52 8.83
N ALA A 16 1.64 -7.57 7.93
CA ALA A 16 2.86 -6.76 8.09
C ALA A 16 2.53 -5.28 8.06
N LEU A 17 1.60 -4.87 7.19
CA LEU A 17 1.18 -3.48 7.10
C LEU A 17 0.54 -3.02 8.40
N ALA A 18 -0.34 -3.85 8.96
CA ALA A 18 -1.00 -3.51 10.20
C ALA A 18 0.00 -3.33 11.33
N GLU A 19 1.02 -4.19 11.39
CA GLU A 19 2.08 -4.04 12.38
C GLU A 19 2.86 -2.74 12.18
N GLY A 20 3.11 -2.38 10.92
CA GLY A 20 3.80 -1.13 10.63
C GLY A 20 3.01 0.07 11.08
N ILE A 21 1.70 0.04 10.86
CA ILE A 21 0.83 1.13 11.32
C ILE A 21 0.90 1.26 12.83
N ASP A 22 0.86 0.13 13.55
CA ASP A 22 0.96 0.15 15.00
C ASP A 22 2.29 0.73 15.46
N GLN A 23 3.39 0.35 14.80
CA GLN A 23 4.70 0.87 15.17
C GLN A 23 4.83 2.37 14.91
N ALA A 24 4.18 2.85 13.84
CA ALA A 24 4.25 4.27 13.50
C ALA A 24 3.48 5.14 14.49
N THR A 25 2.56 4.56 15.22
CA THR A 25 1.65 5.21 16.15
C THR A 25 0.61 6.06 15.40
N PRO A 26 -0.51 6.37 16.00
CA PRO A 26 -1.54 7.15 15.30
C PRO A 26 -1.05 8.50 14.79
N VAL A 27 -0.14 9.12 15.53
CA VAL A 27 0.34 10.44 15.14
C VAL A 27 1.12 10.41 13.84
N LYS A 28 1.87 9.34 13.60
CA LYS A 28 2.72 9.25 12.41
C LYS A 28 2.25 8.26 11.37
N SER A 29 1.07 7.69 11.54
CA SER A 29 0.61 6.65 10.60
C SER A 29 0.42 7.19 9.20
N GLU A 30 -0.06 8.42 9.06
CA GLU A 30 -0.23 9.00 7.73
C GLU A 30 1.12 9.17 7.04
N LEU A 31 2.13 9.65 7.76
CA LEU A 31 3.47 9.79 7.19
C LEU A 31 4.03 8.43 6.80
N PHE A 32 3.85 7.43 7.66
CA PHE A 32 4.31 6.09 7.36
C PHE A 32 3.67 5.57 6.07
N LEU A 33 2.36 5.74 5.93
CA LEU A 33 1.67 5.25 4.75
C LEU A 33 2.08 6.00 3.49
N ALA A 34 2.32 7.31 3.60
CA ALA A 34 2.79 8.08 2.46
C ALA A 34 4.17 7.61 2.01
N LYS A 35 5.07 7.36 2.95
CA LYS A 35 6.40 6.88 2.62
C LYS A 35 6.32 5.49 2.00
N LEU A 36 5.47 4.62 2.56
CA LEU A 36 5.29 3.28 2.02
C LEU A 36 4.76 3.35 0.59
N ALA A 37 3.78 4.23 0.35
CA ALA A 37 3.21 4.35 -0.99
C ALA A 37 4.27 4.75 -2.01
N LEU A 38 5.18 5.66 -1.64
CA LEU A 38 6.24 6.07 -2.55
C LEU A 38 7.24 4.95 -2.81
N LEU A 39 7.54 4.16 -1.79
CA LEU A 39 8.43 3.02 -1.97
C LEU A 39 7.79 1.96 -2.87
N LEU A 40 6.50 1.70 -2.68
CA LEU A 40 5.78 0.75 -3.53
C LEU A 40 5.69 1.26 -4.96
N ALA A 41 5.56 2.58 -5.14
CA ALA A 41 5.49 3.16 -6.46
C ALA A 41 6.76 2.87 -7.25
N ARG A 42 7.91 2.87 -6.58
CA ARG A 42 9.17 2.56 -7.25
C ARG A 42 9.19 1.12 -7.74
N GLU A 43 8.55 0.22 -7.00
CA GLU A 43 8.50 -1.19 -7.37
C GLU A 43 7.55 -1.43 -8.53
N VAL A 44 6.41 -0.72 -8.56
CA VAL A 44 5.43 -0.87 -9.63
C VAL A 44 5.91 -0.22 -10.92
N ALA A 45 6.50 0.96 -10.81
CA ALA A 45 7.11 1.66 -11.94
C ALA A 45 6.14 1.91 -13.10
N ASP A 46 4.87 2.18 -12.78
CA ASP A 46 3.85 2.46 -13.79
C ASP A 46 2.93 3.54 -13.25
N ARG A 47 3.15 4.79 -13.69
CA ARG A 47 2.42 5.91 -13.14
C ARG A 47 0.91 5.80 -13.34
N GLN A 48 0.46 5.34 -14.51
CA GLN A 48 -0.96 5.26 -14.78
C GLN A 48 -1.62 4.22 -13.88
N ALA A 49 -0.95 3.08 -13.67
CA ALA A 49 -1.47 2.06 -12.78
C ALA A 49 -1.57 2.59 -11.35
N LEU A 50 -0.56 3.35 -10.92
CA LEU A 50 -0.55 3.92 -9.58
C LEU A 50 -1.67 4.93 -9.39
N GLU A 51 -1.91 5.77 -10.42
CA GLU A 51 -2.99 6.75 -10.32
C GLU A 51 -4.34 6.07 -10.26
N ARG A 52 -4.52 4.97 -10.99
CA ARG A 52 -5.76 4.19 -10.87
C ARG A 52 -5.92 3.62 -9.47
N CYS A 53 -4.84 3.18 -8.85
CA CYS A 53 -4.91 2.69 -7.47
C CYS A 53 -5.39 3.78 -6.52
N ILE A 54 -4.93 5.01 -6.73
CA ILE A 54 -5.38 6.12 -5.89
C ILE A 54 -6.90 6.31 -6.05
N GLU A 55 -7.38 6.30 -7.30
CA GLU A 55 -8.80 6.48 -7.55
C GLU A 55 -9.63 5.39 -6.88
N VAL A 56 -9.18 4.15 -7.00
CA VAL A 56 -9.90 3.04 -6.39
C VAL A 56 -9.88 3.16 -4.87
N ALA A 57 -8.73 3.54 -4.30
CA ALA A 57 -8.61 3.64 -2.85
C ALA A 57 -9.49 4.74 -2.26
N LEU A 58 -9.84 5.74 -3.07
CA LEU A 58 -10.72 6.81 -2.61
C LEU A 58 -12.20 6.40 -2.59
N GLN A 59 -12.54 5.31 -3.25
CA GLN A 59 -13.92 4.88 -3.30
C GLN A 59 -14.29 4.19 -2.00
N ASP A 60 -15.50 4.42 -1.56
CA ASP A 60 -16.01 3.76 -0.35
C ASP A 60 -15.14 4.00 0.89
N LEU A 61 -14.66 5.20 1.03
CA LEU A 61 -14.00 5.55 2.27
C LEU A 61 -15.05 5.79 3.38
#